data_e076239c8f03ea19cc7dfa047dc52f55
#
_entry.id   e076239c8f03ea19cc7dfa047dc52f55
#
_cell.length_a   1.000
_cell.length_b   1.000
_cell.length_c   1.000
_cell.angle_alpha   90.00
_cell.angle_beta   90.00
_cell.angle_gamma   90.00
#
_symmetry.space_group_name_H-M   'P 1'
#
loop_
_entity.id
_entity.type
_entity.pdbx_description
1 polymer ?
#
loop_
_entity_poly.entity_id
_entity_poly.type
_entity_poly.pdbx_seq_one_letter_code
_entity_poly.pdbx_strand_id
1 'polypeptide(L)'
;MDFRNINPLNVKLNRFSGNLLPMTSNDSLFPVAWRIYSAVIWLIETIQTSAVITGILIVPRNKALQDATVGLVVTIEVFFLLRQMHLHRDLVTQLIQKLNEILCSEDKTMKIIVRSTLKPVEIPLKFYCTVGTISLLVWCCMSFTVIFKKNYFLYEDYRLPIVLSKQPFSIEIFLLGNCIATIASVYMFIKKVALDVYMINLVLLATAQYRYIAVKLTTIFRENVPQNQSNESEKEYSTVDSLAVLMKMKALCRHHCNVVQITLMLKELLSLNMSLMYLTNVFLFCFLDVMLISAIIEDDVNDNVNDDVKPRCYRRLLSKEL
;
A
#
# COMPACT_ATOMS: atom_id res chain seq x y z
N MET A 1 -23.78 5.04 -8.50
CA MET A 1 -22.48 4.98 -7.75
C MET A 1 -21.39 4.88 -8.79
N ASP A 2 -20.24 5.47 -8.55
CA ASP A 2 -19.07 5.28 -9.39
C ASP A 2 -17.84 4.94 -8.54
N PHE A 3 -16.76 4.48 -9.15
CA PHE A 3 -15.51 4.07 -8.50
C PHE A 3 -14.93 5.17 -7.59
N ARG A 4 -15.08 6.43 -8.01
CA ARG A 4 -14.57 7.60 -7.28
C ARG A 4 -15.36 7.86 -5.99
N ASN A 5 -16.69 7.69 -6.02
CA ASN A 5 -17.55 8.04 -4.89
C ASN A 5 -17.70 6.92 -3.85
N ILE A 6 -17.27 5.70 -4.19
CA ILE A 6 -17.42 4.53 -3.31
C ILE A 6 -16.43 4.58 -2.16
N ASN A 7 -15.19 5.02 -2.40
CA ASN A 7 -14.16 5.07 -1.37
C ASN A 7 -13.43 6.42 -1.39
N PRO A 8 -13.82 7.37 -0.52
CA PRO A 8 -13.19 8.69 -0.45
C PRO A 8 -11.72 8.65 0.01
N LEU A 9 -11.30 7.61 0.77
CA LEU A 9 -9.92 7.41 1.17
C LEU A 9 -9.03 7.18 -0.06
N ASN A 10 -9.46 6.32 -0.98
CA ASN A 10 -8.74 6.05 -2.21
C ASN A 10 -8.48 7.33 -3.04
N VAL A 11 -9.52 8.16 -3.18
CA VAL A 11 -9.41 9.44 -3.90
C VAL A 11 -8.44 10.40 -3.23
N LYS A 12 -8.53 10.53 -1.90
CA LYS A 12 -7.65 11.42 -1.13
C LYS A 12 -6.20 10.96 -1.24
N LEU A 13 -5.94 9.67 -1.02
CA LEU A 13 -4.59 9.11 -1.10
C LEU A 13 -3.99 9.22 -2.49
N ASN A 14 -4.76 8.92 -3.55
CA ASN A 14 -4.29 9.04 -4.93
C ASN A 14 -3.89 10.47 -5.30
N ARG A 15 -4.63 11.48 -4.83
CA ARG A 15 -4.29 12.89 -5.03
C ARG A 15 -3.09 13.30 -4.19
N PHE A 16 -3.13 13.00 -2.89
CA PHE A 16 -2.11 13.43 -1.94
C PHE A 16 -0.74 12.78 -2.22
N SER A 17 -0.73 11.52 -2.65
CA SER A 17 0.51 10.83 -3.05
C SER A 17 1.12 11.38 -4.35
N GLY A 18 0.35 12.09 -5.17
CA GLY A 18 0.78 12.52 -6.50
C GLY A 18 0.83 11.37 -7.53
N ASN A 19 0.25 10.20 -7.25
CA ASN A 19 0.25 9.06 -8.19
C ASN A 19 -0.62 9.34 -9.42
N LEU A 20 -1.70 10.11 -9.28
CA LEU A 20 -2.62 10.51 -10.35
C LEU A 20 -3.13 9.32 -11.20
N LEU A 21 -3.45 8.21 -10.51
CA LEU A 21 -4.03 7.03 -11.15
C LEU A 21 -5.47 7.32 -11.61
N PRO A 22 -5.94 6.72 -12.72
CA PRO A 22 -7.28 6.92 -13.23
C PRO A 22 -8.35 6.55 -12.17
N MET A 23 -9.34 7.44 -11.97
CA MET A 23 -10.46 7.24 -11.06
C MET A 23 -11.81 7.26 -11.80
N THR A 24 -11.85 7.88 -12.97
CA THR A 24 -13.01 7.95 -13.87
C THR A 24 -12.55 7.73 -15.30
N SER A 25 -13.45 7.46 -16.22
CA SER A 25 -13.14 7.34 -17.65
C SER A 25 -12.58 8.65 -18.26
N ASN A 26 -12.83 9.79 -17.61
CA ASN A 26 -12.43 11.13 -18.07
C ASN A 26 -11.27 11.73 -17.27
N ASP A 27 -10.57 10.96 -16.45
CA ASP A 27 -9.45 11.42 -15.61
C ASP A 27 -8.16 11.81 -16.38
N SER A 28 -8.22 11.83 -17.73
CA SER A 28 -7.15 12.41 -18.55
C SER A 28 -6.87 13.89 -18.24
N LEU A 29 -7.73 14.52 -17.44
CA LEU A 29 -7.73 15.95 -17.14
C LEU A 29 -7.61 16.24 -15.64
N PHE A 30 -6.60 15.66 -14.97
CA PHE A 30 -6.23 16.23 -13.67
C PHE A 30 -5.88 17.70 -13.86
N PRO A 31 -6.41 18.61 -13.01
CA PRO A 31 -6.04 20.02 -13.05
C PRO A 31 -4.53 20.23 -13.07
N VAL A 32 -4.06 21.22 -13.81
CA VAL A 32 -2.63 21.51 -13.99
C VAL A 32 -1.90 21.61 -12.64
N ALA A 33 -2.55 22.18 -11.63
CA ALA A 33 -2.00 22.28 -10.28
C ALA A 33 -1.61 20.92 -9.68
N TRP A 34 -2.43 19.87 -9.86
CA TRP A 34 -2.12 18.52 -9.39
C TRP A 34 -0.99 17.85 -10.18
N ARG A 35 -0.86 18.18 -11.45
CA ARG A 35 0.24 17.68 -12.29
C ARG A 35 1.56 18.32 -11.89
N ILE A 36 1.57 19.63 -11.61
CA ILE A 36 2.75 20.35 -11.09
C ILE A 36 3.12 19.78 -9.71
N TYR A 37 2.15 19.64 -8.82
CA TYR A 37 2.36 19.04 -7.50
C TYR A 37 2.99 17.65 -7.60
N SER A 38 2.45 16.78 -8.43
CA SER A 38 3.01 15.45 -8.68
C SER A 38 4.45 15.52 -9.19
N ALA A 39 4.73 16.41 -10.17
CA ALA A 39 6.08 16.58 -10.72
C ALA A 39 7.08 17.04 -9.65
N VAL A 40 6.69 17.96 -8.75
CA VAL A 40 7.54 18.41 -7.64
C VAL A 40 7.85 17.25 -6.69
N ILE A 41 6.84 16.45 -6.30
CA ILE A 41 7.08 15.28 -5.43
C ILE A 41 8.02 14.27 -6.10
N TRP A 42 7.81 13.97 -7.37
CA TRP A 42 8.69 13.08 -8.13
C TRP A 42 10.13 13.60 -8.21
N LEU A 43 10.31 14.91 -8.34
CA LEU A 43 11.62 15.53 -8.33
C LEU A 43 12.32 15.34 -6.97
N ILE A 44 11.62 15.61 -5.87
CA ILE A 44 12.16 15.44 -4.51
C ILE A 44 12.58 13.98 -4.28
N GLU A 45 11.74 13.02 -4.65
CA GLU A 45 12.02 11.58 -4.52
C GLU A 45 13.19 11.13 -5.39
N THR A 46 13.32 11.66 -6.60
CA THR A 46 14.44 11.35 -7.49
C THR A 46 15.76 11.88 -6.92
N ILE A 47 15.75 13.10 -6.38
CA ILE A 47 16.93 13.69 -5.71
C ILE A 47 17.32 12.83 -4.51
N GLN A 48 16.37 12.49 -3.65
CA GLN A 48 16.64 11.65 -2.48
C GLN A 48 17.15 10.27 -2.88
N THR A 49 16.49 9.60 -3.82
CA THR A 49 16.90 8.25 -4.25
C THR A 49 18.33 8.27 -4.81
N SER A 50 18.68 9.28 -5.60
CA SER A 50 20.05 9.45 -6.10
C SER A 50 21.06 9.68 -4.97
N ALA A 51 20.69 10.52 -3.99
CA ALA A 51 21.54 10.81 -2.83
C ALA A 51 21.73 9.57 -1.92
N VAL A 52 20.68 8.76 -1.74
CA VAL A 52 20.74 7.50 -0.97
C VAL A 52 21.60 6.45 -1.69
N ILE A 53 21.43 6.25 -2.99
CA ILE A 53 22.26 5.32 -3.76
C ILE A 53 23.75 5.69 -3.65
N THR A 54 24.06 6.98 -3.78
CA THR A 54 25.44 7.47 -3.59
C THR A 54 25.92 7.24 -2.15
N GLY A 55 25.05 7.46 -1.17
CA GLY A 55 25.33 7.23 0.25
C GLY A 55 25.66 5.78 0.56
N ILE A 56 24.91 4.84 0.03
CA ILE A 56 25.12 3.40 0.19
C ILE A 56 26.52 2.96 -0.31
N LEU A 57 27.01 3.59 -1.37
CA LEU A 57 28.34 3.27 -1.93
C LEU A 57 29.51 3.82 -1.09
N ILE A 58 29.28 4.85 -0.29
CA ILE A 58 30.32 5.56 0.46
C ILE A 58 30.37 5.13 1.93
N VAL A 59 29.22 4.87 2.54
CA VAL A 59 29.08 4.50 3.97
C VAL A 59 29.54 3.05 4.19
N PRO A 60 30.04 2.68 5.39
CA PRO A 60 30.40 1.31 5.73
C PRO A 60 29.25 0.32 5.46
N ARG A 61 29.58 -0.86 4.95
CA ARG A 61 28.58 -1.87 4.49
C ARG A 61 27.54 -2.22 5.56
N ASN A 62 27.98 -2.37 6.82
CA ASN A 62 27.07 -2.71 7.91
C ASN A 62 26.01 -1.63 8.13
N LYS A 63 26.41 -0.36 8.11
CA LYS A 63 25.52 0.79 8.21
C LYS A 63 24.58 0.88 7.01
N ALA A 64 25.10 0.72 5.81
CA ALA A 64 24.32 0.73 4.58
C ALA A 64 23.25 -0.37 4.59
N LEU A 65 23.60 -1.59 5.00
CA LEU A 65 22.65 -2.69 5.10
C LEU A 65 21.57 -2.40 6.15
N GLN A 66 21.95 -1.93 7.32
CA GLN A 66 21.04 -1.71 8.43
C GLN A 66 20.01 -0.60 8.16
N ASP A 67 20.45 0.53 7.63
CA ASP A 67 19.62 1.74 7.54
C ASP A 67 18.98 1.93 6.15
N ALA A 68 19.59 1.44 5.07
CA ALA A 68 19.15 1.74 3.72
C ALA A 68 18.34 0.64 3.04
N THR A 69 18.51 -0.63 3.43
CA THR A 69 17.95 -1.78 2.70
C THR A 69 16.43 -1.71 2.61
N VAL A 70 15.74 -1.49 3.72
CA VAL A 70 14.27 -1.43 3.75
C VAL A 70 13.76 -0.28 2.87
N GLY A 71 14.35 0.91 3.03
CA GLY A 71 13.98 2.08 2.23
C GLY A 71 14.20 1.89 0.74
N LEU A 72 15.33 1.28 0.35
CA LEU A 72 15.67 1.01 -1.05
C LEU A 72 14.70 -0.01 -1.67
N VAL A 73 14.41 -1.11 -0.99
CA VAL A 73 13.48 -2.14 -1.48
C VAL A 73 12.08 -1.57 -1.68
N VAL A 74 11.57 -0.81 -0.72
CA VAL A 74 10.25 -0.14 -0.85
C VAL A 74 10.27 0.87 -1.99
N THR A 75 11.35 1.62 -2.15
CA THR A 75 11.49 2.58 -3.24
C THR A 75 11.44 1.89 -4.60
N ILE A 76 12.21 0.83 -4.80
CA ILE A 76 12.22 0.04 -6.05
C ILE A 76 10.83 -0.54 -6.33
N GLU A 77 10.18 -1.09 -5.32
CA GLU A 77 8.82 -1.63 -5.44
C GLU A 77 7.83 -0.56 -5.91
N VAL A 78 7.80 0.59 -5.26
CA VAL A 78 6.88 1.69 -5.60
C VAL A 78 7.13 2.21 -7.02
N PHE A 79 8.39 2.43 -7.40
CA PHE A 79 8.72 2.86 -8.77
C PHE A 79 8.27 1.84 -9.81
N PHE A 80 8.52 0.55 -9.56
CA PHE A 80 8.11 -0.52 -10.47
C PHE A 80 6.59 -0.59 -10.60
N LEU A 81 5.86 -0.61 -9.48
CA LEU A 81 4.40 -0.68 -9.46
C LEU A 81 3.76 0.52 -10.18
N LEU A 82 4.24 1.73 -9.89
CA LEU A 82 3.74 2.94 -10.55
C LEU A 82 4.03 2.93 -12.05
N ARG A 83 5.25 2.55 -12.43
CA ARG A 83 5.60 2.41 -13.86
C ARG A 83 4.67 1.43 -14.56
N GLN A 84 4.42 0.28 -13.95
CA GLN A 84 3.54 -0.75 -14.50
C GLN A 84 2.10 -0.23 -14.67
N MET A 85 1.57 0.46 -13.64
CA MET A 85 0.24 1.08 -13.71
C MET A 85 0.15 2.17 -14.80
N HIS A 86 1.23 2.94 -15.02
CA HIS A 86 1.26 3.95 -16.06
C HIS A 86 1.42 3.35 -17.47
N LEU A 87 2.20 2.28 -17.62
CA LEU A 87 2.34 1.57 -18.90
C LEU A 87 1.02 0.93 -19.34
N HIS A 88 0.24 0.41 -18.38
CA HIS A 88 -1.07 -0.19 -18.62
C HIS A 88 -2.24 0.77 -18.36
N ARG A 89 -2.00 2.08 -18.49
CA ARG A 89 -3.01 3.11 -18.18
C ARG A 89 -4.31 2.92 -18.94
N ASP A 90 -4.24 2.53 -20.20
CA ASP A 90 -5.42 2.30 -21.05
C ASP A 90 -6.24 1.11 -20.52
N LEU A 91 -5.57 0.04 -20.11
CA LEU A 91 -6.21 -1.12 -19.48
C LEU A 91 -6.89 -0.73 -18.16
N VAL A 92 -6.22 0.06 -17.33
CA VAL A 92 -6.78 0.58 -16.07
C VAL A 92 -8.01 1.44 -16.34
N THR A 93 -7.95 2.34 -17.33
CA THR A 93 -9.07 3.21 -17.69
C THR A 93 -10.26 2.40 -18.19
N GLN A 94 -10.05 1.41 -19.06
CA GLN A 94 -11.10 0.50 -19.54
C GLN A 94 -11.70 -0.32 -18.39
N LEU A 95 -10.88 -0.80 -17.46
CA LEU A 95 -11.34 -1.54 -16.29
C LEU A 95 -12.27 -0.67 -15.42
N ILE A 96 -11.87 0.57 -15.15
CA ILE A 96 -12.68 1.51 -14.36
C ILE A 96 -13.96 1.87 -15.10
N GLN A 97 -13.91 2.06 -16.42
CA GLN A 97 -15.11 2.34 -17.21
C GLN A 97 -16.12 1.18 -17.09
N LYS A 98 -15.69 -0.07 -17.28
CA LYS A 98 -16.54 -1.25 -17.14
C LYS A 98 -17.11 -1.41 -15.73
N LEU A 99 -16.28 -1.16 -14.70
CA LEU A 99 -16.73 -1.15 -13.31
C LEU A 99 -17.80 -0.08 -13.09
N ASN A 100 -17.60 1.13 -13.61
CA ASN A 100 -18.56 2.22 -13.48
C ASN A 100 -19.88 1.94 -14.22
N GLU A 101 -19.83 1.33 -15.41
CA GLU A 101 -21.04 0.91 -16.15
C GLU A 101 -21.90 -0.04 -15.29
N ILE A 102 -21.26 -0.99 -14.60
CA ILE A 102 -21.96 -1.91 -13.71
C ILE A 102 -22.46 -1.20 -12.44
N LEU A 103 -21.66 -0.34 -11.84
CA LEU A 103 -21.97 0.36 -10.59
C LEU A 103 -23.04 1.46 -10.78
N CYS A 104 -23.22 1.99 -11.98
CA CYS A 104 -24.27 2.95 -12.31
C CYS A 104 -25.67 2.34 -12.31
N SER A 105 -25.79 1.00 -12.22
CA SER A 105 -27.09 0.33 -12.05
C SER A 105 -27.83 0.89 -10.83
N GLU A 106 -29.13 1.13 -10.97
CA GLU A 106 -29.98 1.63 -9.88
C GLU A 106 -30.35 0.56 -8.84
N ASP A 107 -29.88 -0.68 -9.01
CA ASP A 107 -30.22 -1.80 -8.12
C ASP A 107 -29.75 -1.54 -6.69
N LYS A 108 -30.72 -1.44 -5.77
CA LYS A 108 -30.46 -1.24 -4.32
C LYS A 108 -29.63 -2.39 -3.73
N THR A 109 -29.87 -3.63 -4.17
CA THR A 109 -29.13 -4.82 -3.73
C THR A 109 -27.65 -4.70 -4.05
N MET A 110 -27.31 -4.24 -5.27
CA MET A 110 -25.93 -3.98 -5.67
C MET A 110 -25.24 -2.98 -4.73
N LYS A 111 -25.91 -1.85 -4.46
CA LYS A 111 -25.36 -0.81 -3.58
C LYS A 111 -25.10 -1.31 -2.15
N ILE A 112 -25.99 -2.15 -1.61
CA ILE A 112 -25.84 -2.74 -0.29
C ILE A 112 -24.64 -3.70 -0.27
N ILE A 113 -24.53 -4.58 -1.26
CA ILE A 113 -23.45 -5.58 -1.35
C ILE A 113 -22.09 -4.88 -1.51
N VAL A 114 -21.97 -3.89 -2.38
CA VAL A 114 -20.75 -3.12 -2.56
C VAL A 114 -20.32 -2.46 -1.24
N ARG A 115 -21.24 -1.78 -0.54
CA ARG A 115 -20.94 -1.17 0.75
C ARG A 115 -20.54 -2.20 1.82
N SER A 116 -21.26 -3.32 1.92
CA SER A 116 -20.95 -4.38 2.89
C SER A 116 -19.59 -5.06 2.61
N THR A 117 -19.14 -5.04 1.38
CA THR A 117 -17.82 -5.62 1.00
C THR A 117 -16.67 -4.64 1.27
N LEU A 118 -16.87 -3.35 1.04
CA LEU A 118 -15.80 -2.34 1.20
C LEU A 118 -15.66 -1.83 2.65
N LYS A 119 -16.76 -1.66 3.37
CA LYS A 119 -16.77 -1.06 4.71
C LYS A 119 -15.85 -1.75 5.74
N PRO A 120 -15.77 -3.09 5.83
CA PRO A 120 -14.90 -3.77 6.79
C PRO A 120 -13.42 -3.46 6.61
N VAL A 121 -12.97 -3.16 5.37
CA VAL A 121 -11.56 -2.94 5.04
C VAL A 121 -11.16 -1.47 5.24
N GLU A 122 -12.11 -0.55 5.34
CA GLU A 122 -11.83 0.88 5.47
C GLU A 122 -11.10 1.23 6.77
N ILE A 123 -11.49 0.62 7.90
CA ILE A 123 -10.86 0.86 9.22
C ILE A 123 -9.42 0.34 9.25
N PRO A 124 -9.14 -0.93 8.89
CA PRO A 124 -7.76 -1.42 8.77
C PRO A 124 -6.87 -0.59 7.86
N LEU A 125 -7.38 -0.13 6.72
CA LEU A 125 -6.60 0.70 5.79
C LEU A 125 -6.27 2.08 6.36
N LYS A 126 -7.23 2.72 7.04
CA LYS A 126 -6.98 3.98 7.76
C LYS A 126 -5.94 3.80 8.86
N PHE A 127 -6.07 2.73 9.65
CA PHE A 127 -5.11 2.38 10.70
C PHE A 127 -3.71 2.18 10.13
N TYR A 128 -3.57 1.36 9.10
CA TYR A 128 -2.29 1.13 8.40
C TYR A 128 -1.65 2.44 7.92
N CYS A 129 -2.41 3.29 7.24
CA CYS A 129 -1.93 4.58 6.77
C CYS A 129 -1.46 5.48 7.92
N THR A 130 -2.27 5.61 8.99
CA THR A 130 -2.00 6.52 10.09
C THR A 130 -0.81 6.04 10.93
N VAL A 131 -0.83 4.78 11.35
CA VAL A 131 0.24 4.21 12.20
C VAL A 131 1.55 4.15 11.44
N GLY A 132 1.54 3.73 10.18
CA GLY A 132 2.74 3.70 9.35
C GLY A 132 3.35 5.09 9.13
N THR A 133 2.52 6.11 8.89
CA THR A 133 3.01 7.50 8.77
C THR A 133 3.61 7.99 10.07
N ILE A 134 2.96 7.77 11.21
CA ILE A 134 3.47 8.17 12.53
C ILE A 134 4.79 7.46 12.84
N SER A 135 4.85 6.13 12.64
CA SER A 135 6.06 5.35 12.89
C SER A 135 7.24 5.84 12.04
N LEU A 136 6.98 6.14 10.77
CA LEU A 136 8.01 6.67 9.88
C LEU A 136 8.49 8.06 10.31
N LEU A 137 7.58 8.94 10.71
CA LEU A 137 7.93 10.27 11.24
C LEU A 137 8.78 10.16 12.49
N VAL A 138 8.39 9.31 13.45
CA VAL A 138 9.19 9.07 14.67
C VAL A 138 10.57 8.56 14.30
N TRP A 139 10.68 7.58 13.40
CA TRP A 139 11.96 7.06 12.96
C TRP A 139 12.86 8.12 12.30
N CYS A 140 12.30 8.95 11.43
CA CYS A 140 13.03 10.07 10.82
C CYS A 140 13.46 11.12 11.87
N CYS A 141 12.61 11.41 12.85
CA CYS A 141 12.90 12.39 13.90
C CYS A 141 14.05 11.97 14.83
N MET A 142 14.32 10.66 14.95
CA MET A 142 15.46 10.17 15.76
C MET A 142 16.81 10.70 15.28
N SER A 143 16.97 11.01 13.98
CA SER A 143 18.20 11.61 13.45
C SER A 143 18.49 12.98 14.06
N PHE A 144 17.46 13.75 14.43
CA PHE A 144 17.64 15.07 15.02
C PHE A 144 18.26 15.04 16.42
N THR A 145 18.21 13.89 17.12
CA THR A 145 18.84 13.75 18.45
C THR A 145 20.37 13.85 18.39
N VAL A 146 20.97 13.59 17.21
CA VAL A 146 22.41 13.69 17.01
C VAL A 146 22.90 15.15 17.11
N ILE A 147 22.03 16.12 16.80
CA ILE A 147 22.36 17.56 16.84
C ILE A 147 22.79 18.00 18.24
N PHE A 148 22.22 17.41 19.29
CA PHE A 148 22.56 17.72 20.68
C PHE A 148 23.87 17.09 21.15
N LYS A 149 24.46 16.18 20.35
CA LYS A 149 25.65 15.41 20.74
C LYS A 149 26.91 15.78 19.97
N LYS A 150 26.79 16.42 18.80
CA LYS A 150 27.91 16.69 17.89
C LYS A 150 27.81 18.08 17.28
N ASN A 151 28.99 18.69 17.01
CA ASN A 151 29.13 19.99 16.34
C ASN A 151 29.43 19.86 14.84
N TYR A 152 29.82 18.65 14.37
CA TYR A 152 30.09 18.33 12.98
C TYR A 152 29.46 16.98 12.64
N PHE A 153 29.04 16.82 11.40
CA PHE A 153 28.21 15.70 10.97
C PHE A 153 28.87 14.97 9.80
N LEU A 154 28.68 13.65 9.82
CA LEU A 154 29.12 12.70 8.81
C LEU A 154 27.89 12.02 8.14
N TYR A 155 28.12 11.32 7.02
CA TYR A 155 27.06 10.57 6.36
C TYR A 155 26.43 9.49 7.26
N GLU A 156 27.20 8.96 8.21
CA GLU A 156 26.73 7.97 9.18
C GLU A 156 25.75 8.51 10.22
N ASP A 157 25.69 9.82 10.39
CA ASP A 157 24.76 10.46 11.34
C ASP A 157 23.32 10.52 10.82
N TYR A 158 23.13 10.35 9.51
CA TYR A 158 21.80 10.20 8.93
C TYR A 158 21.25 8.78 9.17
N ARG A 159 19.94 8.67 9.40
CA ARG A 159 19.23 7.36 9.42
C ARG A 159 19.15 6.74 8.04
N LEU A 160 19.01 7.52 7.01
CA LEU A 160 19.24 7.09 5.63
C LEU A 160 20.57 7.68 5.18
N PRO A 161 21.53 6.90 4.68
CA PRO A 161 22.79 7.43 4.21
C PRO A 161 22.55 8.33 2.99
N ILE A 162 22.70 9.65 3.18
CA ILE A 162 22.45 10.67 2.16
C ILE A 162 23.71 11.47 1.93
N VAL A 163 24.11 11.60 0.66
CA VAL A 163 25.25 12.41 0.24
C VAL A 163 24.76 13.64 -0.50
N LEU A 164 24.73 14.77 0.21
CA LEU A 164 24.39 16.08 -0.37
C LEU A 164 25.61 17.00 -0.48
N SER A 165 26.63 16.85 0.35
CA SER A 165 27.85 17.64 0.32
C SER A 165 29.04 16.83 0.81
N LYS A 166 30.25 17.40 0.72
CA LYS A 166 31.47 16.76 1.29
C LYS A 166 31.45 16.81 2.82
N GLN A 167 31.81 15.70 3.46
CA GLN A 167 31.93 15.64 4.90
C GLN A 167 33.32 16.13 5.37
N PRO A 168 33.45 16.66 6.60
CA PRO A 168 32.40 16.92 7.57
C PRO A 168 31.54 18.14 7.16
N PHE A 169 30.26 18.14 7.49
CA PHE A 169 29.36 19.22 7.14
C PHE A 169 28.72 19.90 8.37
N SER A 170 28.21 21.12 8.14
CA SER A 170 27.62 21.96 9.17
C SER A 170 26.22 21.47 9.59
N ILE A 171 25.74 21.96 10.72
CA ILE A 171 24.39 21.68 11.23
C ILE A 171 23.30 22.08 10.22
N GLU A 172 23.49 23.14 9.46
CA GLU A 172 22.51 23.61 8.47
C GLU A 172 22.33 22.60 7.33
N ILE A 173 23.44 22.06 6.81
CA ILE A 173 23.42 21.03 5.75
C ILE A 173 22.83 19.73 6.30
N PHE A 174 23.15 19.37 7.54
CA PHE A 174 22.57 18.21 8.20
C PHE A 174 21.05 18.31 8.38
N LEU A 175 20.57 19.47 8.86
CA LEU A 175 19.15 19.74 8.99
C LEU A 175 18.41 19.72 7.65
N LEU A 176 18.98 20.38 6.63
CA LEU A 176 18.42 20.37 5.29
C LEU A 176 18.30 18.95 4.74
N GLY A 177 19.36 18.15 4.86
CA GLY A 177 19.37 16.76 4.44
C GLY A 177 18.31 15.91 5.15
N ASN A 178 18.21 16.02 6.47
CA ASN A 178 17.19 15.32 7.25
C ASN A 178 15.77 15.77 6.88
N CYS A 179 15.52 17.04 6.62
CA CYS A 179 14.21 17.51 6.17
C CYS A 179 13.84 16.91 4.80
N ILE A 180 14.77 16.94 3.84
CA ILE A 180 14.55 16.36 2.51
C ILE A 180 14.28 14.85 2.64
N ALA A 181 15.09 14.14 3.42
CA ALA A 181 14.93 12.71 3.66
C ALA A 181 13.57 12.38 4.27
N THR A 182 13.18 13.12 5.29
CA THR A 182 11.89 12.92 5.99
C THR A 182 10.72 13.13 5.05
N ILE A 183 10.71 14.26 4.33
CA ILE A 183 9.64 14.59 3.39
C ILE A 183 9.52 13.51 2.32
N ALA A 184 10.62 13.16 1.66
CA ALA A 184 10.59 12.19 0.59
C ALA A 184 10.24 10.77 1.08
N SER A 185 10.72 10.34 2.26
CA SER A 185 10.37 9.05 2.85
C SER A 185 8.88 8.97 3.19
N VAL A 186 8.29 10.04 3.72
CA VAL A 186 6.85 10.11 4.00
C VAL A 186 6.05 10.04 2.70
N TYR A 187 6.45 10.76 1.66
CA TYR A 187 5.75 10.69 0.37
C TYR A 187 5.89 9.32 -0.30
N MET A 188 7.06 8.69 -0.22
CA MET A 188 7.27 7.34 -0.74
C MET A 188 6.35 6.33 -0.04
N PHE A 189 6.24 6.42 1.29
CA PHE A 189 5.30 5.59 2.06
C PHE A 189 3.84 5.86 1.67
N ILE A 190 3.43 7.12 1.56
CA ILE A 190 2.07 7.49 1.15
C ILE A 190 1.77 6.98 -0.28
N LYS A 191 2.74 7.02 -1.21
CA LYS A 191 2.60 6.44 -2.55
C LYS A 191 2.37 4.94 -2.50
N LYS A 192 3.15 4.22 -1.66
CA LYS A 192 2.97 2.79 -1.43
C LYS A 192 1.56 2.49 -0.93
N VAL A 193 1.13 3.16 0.14
CA VAL A 193 -0.21 2.98 0.71
C VAL A 193 -1.31 3.32 -0.30
N ALA A 194 -1.14 4.38 -1.08
CA ALA A 194 -2.11 4.77 -2.11
C ALA A 194 -2.27 3.70 -3.19
N LEU A 195 -1.16 3.06 -3.62
CA LEU A 195 -1.17 1.94 -4.56
C LEU A 195 -1.87 0.72 -3.97
N ASP A 196 -1.52 0.34 -2.74
CA ASP A 196 -2.12 -0.80 -2.05
C ASP A 196 -3.64 -0.61 -1.91
N VAL A 197 -4.08 0.57 -1.45
CA VAL A 197 -5.50 0.91 -1.33
C VAL A 197 -6.20 0.88 -2.69
N TYR A 198 -5.56 1.37 -3.73
CA TYR A 198 -6.11 1.36 -5.09
C TYR A 198 -6.33 -0.07 -5.60
N MET A 199 -5.33 -0.93 -5.48
CA MET A 199 -5.40 -2.34 -5.90
C MET A 199 -6.44 -3.13 -5.08
N ILE A 200 -6.44 -2.96 -3.76
CA ILE A 200 -7.42 -3.59 -2.87
C ILE A 200 -8.85 -3.19 -3.26
N ASN A 201 -9.10 -1.93 -3.56
CA ASN A 201 -10.43 -1.47 -3.97
C ASN A 201 -10.88 -2.11 -5.29
N LEU A 202 -10.00 -2.26 -6.27
CA LEU A 202 -10.31 -2.93 -7.54
C LEU A 202 -10.72 -4.39 -7.30
N VAL A 203 -9.95 -5.12 -6.48
CA VAL A 203 -10.23 -6.52 -6.13
C VAL A 203 -11.55 -6.66 -5.36
N LEU A 204 -11.79 -5.80 -4.37
CA LEU A 204 -13.02 -5.83 -3.57
C LEU A 204 -14.26 -5.52 -4.39
N LEU A 205 -14.16 -4.60 -5.37
CA LEU A 205 -15.26 -4.31 -6.27
C LEU A 205 -15.59 -5.48 -7.19
N ALA A 206 -14.57 -6.16 -7.73
CA ALA A 206 -14.78 -7.40 -8.50
C ALA A 206 -15.42 -8.48 -7.61
N THR A 207 -14.95 -8.65 -6.38
CA THR A 207 -15.52 -9.57 -5.40
C THR A 207 -17.00 -9.25 -5.09
N ALA A 208 -17.33 -7.96 -4.93
CA ALA A 208 -18.70 -7.53 -4.70
C ALA A 208 -19.64 -7.91 -5.87
N GLN A 209 -19.12 -7.89 -7.11
CA GLN A 209 -19.91 -8.30 -8.29
C GLN A 209 -20.23 -9.81 -8.26
N TYR A 210 -19.28 -10.66 -7.88
CA TYR A 210 -19.55 -12.11 -7.71
C TYR A 210 -20.56 -12.37 -6.60
N ARG A 211 -20.46 -11.65 -5.47
CA ARG A 211 -21.44 -11.72 -4.38
C ARG A 211 -22.82 -11.31 -4.85
N TYR A 212 -22.93 -10.27 -5.66
CA TYR A 212 -24.19 -9.84 -6.24
C TYR A 212 -24.81 -10.93 -7.14
N ILE A 213 -24.02 -11.55 -8.00
CA ILE A 213 -24.46 -12.66 -8.86
C ILE A 213 -25.01 -13.81 -8.01
N ALA A 214 -24.29 -14.19 -6.96
CA ALA A 214 -24.72 -15.27 -6.06
C ALA A 214 -26.04 -14.96 -5.36
N VAL A 215 -26.22 -13.73 -4.84
CA VAL A 215 -27.45 -13.29 -4.19
C VAL A 215 -28.62 -13.26 -5.19
N LYS A 216 -28.42 -12.73 -6.40
CA LYS A 216 -29.47 -12.70 -7.44
C LYS A 216 -29.87 -14.08 -7.90
N LEU A 217 -28.90 -14.97 -8.07
CA LEU A 217 -29.15 -16.37 -8.44
C LEU A 217 -30.02 -17.06 -7.38
N THR A 218 -29.64 -16.95 -6.10
CA THR A 218 -30.39 -17.51 -4.99
C THR A 218 -31.81 -16.94 -4.92
N THR A 219 -31.98 -15.63 -5.17
CA THR A 219 -33.29 -14.99 -5.19
C THR A 219 -34.18 -15.54 -6.32
N ILE A 220 -33.63 -15.69 -7.54
CA ILE A 220 -34.36 -16.26 -8.69
C ILE A 220 -34.85 -17.67 -8.35
N PHE A 221 -34.02 -18.54 -7.78
CA PHE A 221 -34.44 -19.89 -7.43
C PHE A 221 -35.44 -19.92 -6.28
N ARG A 222 -35.28 -19.05 -5.26
CA ARG A 222 -36.18 -19.00 -4.10
C ARG A 222 -37.58 -18.50 -4.48
N GLU A 223 -37.70 -17.53 -5.36
CA GLU A 223 -38.99 -17.02 -5.85
C GLU A 223 -39.76 -18.07 -6.64
N ASN A 224 -39.08 -19.06 -7.22
CA ASN A 224 -39.68 -20.08 -8.10
C ASN A 224 -39.88 -21.46 -7.43
N VAL A 225 -39.54 -21.62 -6.13
CA VAL A 225 -39.90 -22.79 -5.36
C VAL A 225 -41.39 -22.69 -4.98
N PRO A 226 -42.28 -23.59 -5.45
CA PRO A 226 -43.68 -23.58 -5.05
C PRO A 226 -43.73 -23.74 -3.52
N GLN A 227 -44.30 -22.75 -2.83
CA GLN A 227 -44.70 -22.95 -1.44
C GLN A 227 -45.81 -24.00 -1.46
N ASN A 228 -45.46 -25.22 -1.03
CA ASN A 228 -46.43 -26.32 -0.81
C ASN A 228 -47.43 -25.87 0.27
N GLN A 229 -48.49 -25.13 -0.13
CA GLN A 229 -49.71 -25.07 0.62
C GLN A 229 -50.80 -25.71 -0.25
N SER A 230 -51.18 -26.89 0.24
CA SER A 230 -52.39 -27.60 -0.03
C SER A 230 -53.53 -26.78 -0.70
N ASN A 231 -53.70 -26.99 -2.00
CA ASN A 231 -55.03 -27.14 -2.63
C ASN A 231 -54.75 -27.67 -4.04
N GLU A 232 -55.19 -28.90 -4.28
CA GLU A 232 -55.31 -29.52 -5.58
C GLU A 232 -56.25 -28.66 -6.45
N SER A 233 -55.69 -27.75 -7.20
CA SER A 233 -56.23 -27.25 -8.45
C SER A 233 -55.04 -27.00 -9.35
N GLU A 234 -55.04 -27.67 -10.49
CA GLU A 234 -54.08 -27.50 -11.58
C GLU A 234 -53.78 -26.01 -11.81
N LYS A 235 -52.71 -25.49 -11.19
CA LYS A 235 -52.12 -24.27 -11.64
C LYS A 235 -51.37 -24.63 -12.91
N GLU A 236 -52.02 -24.37 -14.03
CA GLU A 236 -51.39 -24.13 -15.31
C GLU A 236 -50.13 -23.29 -15.05
N TYR A 237 -48.94 -23.89 -15.09
CA TYR A 237 -47.69 -23.19 -14.89
C TYR A 237 -47.64 -22.13 -15.97
N SER A 238 -47.93 -20.89 -15.59
CA SER A 238 -48.10 -19.77 -16.53
C SER A 238 -46.81 -19.66 -17.34
N THR A 239 -46.89 -19.84 -18.63
CA THR A 239 -45.82 -19.68 -19.59
C THR A 239 -45.13 -18.29 -19.43
N VAL A 240 -45.88 -17.31 -18.90
CA VAL A 240 -45.43 -15.96 -18.58
C VAL A 240 -44.42 -15.95 -17.45
N ASP A 241 -44.60 -16.75 -16.37
CA ASP A 241 -43.67 -16.82 -15.24
C ASP A 241 -42.36 -17.49 -15.65
N SER A 242 -42.42 -18.55 -16.45
CA SER A 242 -41.21 -19.22 -16.96
C SER A 242 -40.41 -18.34 -17.93
N LEU A 243 -41.07 -17.50 -18.72
CA LEU A 243 -40.43 -16.52 -19.60
C LEU A 243 -39.74 -15.39 -18.79
N ALA A 244 -40.39 -14.92 -17.73
CA ALA A 244 -39.82 -13.91 -16.83
C ALA A 244 -38.57 -14.41 -16.13
N VAL A 245 -38.55 -15.68 -15.65
CA VAL A 245 -37.38 -16.35 -15.08
C VAL A 245 -36.25 -16.45 -16.09
N LEU A 246 -36.56 -16.89 -17.30
CA LEU A 246 -35.58 -17.02 -18.39
C LEU A 246 -34.94 -15.64 -18.71
N MET A 247 -35.72 -14.57 -18.75
CA MET A 247 -35.20 -13.22 -18.97
C MET A 247 -34.29 -12.75 -17.83
N LYS A 248 -34.68 -12.99 -16.56
CA LYS A 248 -33.85 -12.67 -15.38
C LYS A 248 -32.53 -13.45 -15.44
N MET A 249 -32.59 -14.74 -15.78
CA MET A 249 -31.41 -15.61 -15.90
C MET A 249 -30.48 -15.14 -17.04
N LYS A 250 -31.03 -14.81 -18.20
CA LYS A 250 -30.26 -14.28 -19.34
C LYS A 250 -29.56 -12.97 -18.99
N ALA A 251 -30.24 -12.08 -18.27
CA ALA A 251 -29.64 -10.83 -17.80
C ALA A 251 -28.50 -11.10 -16.80
N LEU A 252 -28.68 -12.06 -15.88
CA LEU A 252 -27.65 -12.44 -14.91
C LEU A 252 -26.43 -13.12 -15.59
N CYS A 253 -26.64 -13.97 -16.59
CA CYS A 253 -25.57 -14.56 -17.38
C CYS A 253 -24.77 -13.48 -18.13
N ARG A 254 -25.42 -12.48 -18.72
CA ARG A 254 -24.73 -11.35 -19.37
C ARG A 254 -23.90 -10.57 -18.35
N HIS A 255 -24.45 -10.29 -17.18
CA HIS A 255 -23.73 -9.62 -16.10
C HIS A 255 -22.52 -10.47 -15.67
N HIS A 256 -22.67 -11.77 -15.49
CA HIS A 256 -21.56 -12.69 -15.16
C HIS A 256 -20.43 -12.63 -16.22
N CYS A 257 -20.78 -12.66 -17.52
CA CYS A 257 -19.77 -12.53 -18.58
C CYS A 257 -18.99 -11.21 -18.47
N ASN A 258 -19.67 -10.10 -18.17
CA ASN A 258 -18.99 -8.80 -17.95
C ASN A 258 -18.05 -8.85 -16.74
N VAL A 259 -18.48 -9.48 -15.63
CA VAL A 259 -17.65 -9.61 -14.42
C VAL A 259 -16.44 -10.52 -14.68
N VAL A 260 -16.58 -11.59 -15.43
CA VAL A 260 -15.45 -12.45 -15.86
C VAL A 260 -14.45 -11.62 -16.67
N GLN A 261 -14.93 -10.80 -17.62
CA GLN A 261 -14.04 -9.94 -18.41
C GLN A 261 -13.29 -8.93 -17.54
N ILE A 262 -13.97 -8.29 -16.57
CA ILE A 262 -13.33 -7.41 -15.57
C ILE A 262 -12.26 -8.18 -14.79
N THR A 263 -12.56 -9.40 -14.37
CA THR A 263 -11.60 -10.22 -13.61
C THR A 263 -10.37 -10.60 -14.44
N LEU A 264 -10.54 -10.89 -15.73
CA LEU A 264 -9.41 -11.16 -16.63
C LEU A 264 -8.53 -9.91 -16.82
N MET A 265 -9.12 -8.74 -17.02
CA MET A 265 -8.40 -7.47 -17.09
C MET A 265 -7.66 -7.17 -15.78
N LEU A 266 -8.32 -7.42 -14.64
CA LEU A 266 -7.73 -7.25 -13.32
C LEU A 266 -6.57 -8.23 -13.10
N LYS A 267 -6.72 -9.49 -13.51
CA LYS A 267 -5.64 -10.49 -13.47
C LYS A 267 -4.44 -10.04 -14.29
N GLU A 268 -4.63 -9.57 -15.50
CA GLU A 268 -3.55 -9.06 -16.37
C GLU A 268 -2.82 -7.89 -15.72
N LEU A 269 -3.57 -6.93 -15.13
CA LEU A 269 -3.01 -5.77 -14.47
C LEU A 269 -2.26 -6.12 -13.18
N LEU A 270 -2.81 -7.02 -12.36
CA LEU A 270 -2.32 -7.26 -11.00
C LEU A 270 -1.37 -8.45 -10.86
N SER A 271 -1.31 -9.39 -11.80
CA SER A 271 -0.54 -10.63 -11.62
C SER A 271 0.95 -10.35 -11.33
N LEU A 272 1.57 -9.49 -12.12
CA LEU A 272 2.97 -9.11 -11.93
C LEU A 272 3.16 -8.24 -10.67
N ASN A 273 2.24 -7.31 -10.44
CA ASN A 273 2.29 -6.41 -9.28
C ASN A 273 2.15 -7.19 -7.95
N MET A 274 1.21 -8.13 -7.88
CA MET A 274 1.02 -8.96 -6.69
C MET A 274 2.20 -9.91 -6.45
N SER A 275 2.79 -10.47 -7.51
CA SER A 275 3.99 -11.30 -7.40
C SER A 275 5.17 -10.52 -6.85
N LEU A 276 5.38 -9.30 -7.32
CA LEU A 276 6.44 -8.42 -6.83
C LEU A 276 6.20 -8.02 -5.36
N MET A 277 4.97 -7.59 -5.03
CA MET A 277 4.60 -7.26 -3.64
C MET A 277 4.83 -8.44 -2.71
N TYR A 278 4.45 -9.66 -3.12
CA TYR A 278 4.69 -10.85 -2.32
C TYR A 278 6.19 -11.10 -2.12
N LEU A 279 6.97 -11.04 -3.18
CA LEU A 279 8.42 -11.25 -3.13
C LEU A 279 9.11 -10.21 -2.23
N THR A 280 8.78 -8.93 -2.39
CA THR A 280 9.36 -7.85 -1.57
C THR A 280 8.95 -7.95 -0.11
N ASN A 281 7.70 -8.31 0.20
CA ASN A 281 7.26 -8.52 1.58
C ASN A 281 7.97 -9.70 2.24
N VAL A 282 8.09 -10.85 1.55
CA VAL A 282 8.85 -12.01 2.07
C VAL A 282 10.30 -11.61 2.34
N PHE A 283 10.94 -10.92 1.39
CA PHE A 283 12.31 -10.43 1.58
C PHE A 283 12.42 -9.50 2.79
N LEU A 284 11.52 -8.53 2.94
CA LEU A 284 11.51 -7.58 4.04
C LEU A 284 11.32 -8.28 5.40
N PHE A 285 10.39 -9.23 5.50
CA PHE A 285 10.20 -10.01 6.73
C PHE A 285 11.46 -10.79 7.09
N CYS A 286 12.02 -11.57 6.16
CA CYS A 286 13.26 -12.30 6.40
C CYS A 286 14.42 -11.39 6.80
N PHE A 287 14.55 -10.24 6.15
CA PHE A 287 15.58 -9.27 6.47
C PHE A 287 15.42 -8.68 7.87
N LEU A 288 14.19 -8.27 8.24
CA LEU A 288 13.89 -7.72 9.57
C LEU A 288 14.12 -8.77 10.67
N ASP A 289 13.76 -10.03 10.44
CA ASP A 289 14.00 -11.12 11.38
C ASP A 289 15.50 -11.33 11.61
N VAL A 290 16.30 -11.35 10.55
CA VAL A 290 17.78 -11.46 10.66
C VAL A 290 18.36 -10.27 11.44
N MET A 291 17.90 -9.04 11.15
CA MET A 291 18.34 -7.84 11.86
C MET A 291 17.98 -7.86 13.34
N LEU A 292 16.76 -8.33 13.68
CA LEU A 292 16.32 -8.47 15.05
C LEU A 292 17.16 -9.50 15.82
N ILE A 293 17.39 -10.67 15.24
CA ILE A 293 18.21 -11.72 15.83
C ILE A 293 19.66 -11.20 16.05
N SER A 294 20.22 -10.50 15.05
CA SER A 294 21.58 -9.92 15.18
C SER A 294 21.66 -8.90 16.30
N ALA A 295 20.65 -8.05 16.47
CA ALA A 295 20.59 -7.07 17.56
C ALA A 295 20.51 -7.74 18.94
N ILE A 296 19.69 -8.79 19.09
CA ILE A 296 19.56 -9.54 20.33
C ILE A 296 20.90 -10.22 20.71
N ILE A 297 21.58 -10.83 19.74
CA ILE A 297 22.90 -11.48 19.97
C ILE A 297 23.95 -10.44 20.38
N GLU A 298 23.95 -9.26 19.77
CA GLU A 298 24.89 -8.17 20.09
C GLU A 298 24.68 -7.64 21.51
N ASP A 299 23.41 -7.50 21.96
CA ASP A 299 23.07 -7.11 23.32
C ASP A 299 23.51 -8.17 24.33
N ASP A 300 23.27 -9.46 24.08
CA ASP A 300 23.69 -10.57 24.96
C ASP A 300 25.23 -10.65 25.09
N VAL A 301 25.97 -10.39 24.01
CA VAL A 301 27.43 -10.37 24.03
C VAL A 301 27.95 -9.16 24.82
N ASN A 302 27.36 -7.99 24.68
CA ASN A 302 27.75 -6.78 25.42
C ASN A 302 27.46 -6.90 26.91
N ASP A 303 26.35 -7.51 27.31
CA ASP A 303 26.01 -7.75 28.71
C ASP A 303 26.99 -8.74 29.36
N ASN A 304 27.35 -9.83 28.68
CA ASN A 304 28.34 -10.80 29.16
C ASN A 304 29.73 -10.17 29.30
N VAL A 305 30.15 -9.30 28.38
CA VAL A 305 31.43 -8.59 28.46
C VAL A 305 31.46 -7.61 29.62
N ASN A 306 30.34 -6.93 29.91
CA ASN A 306 30.25 -6.01 31.04
C ASN A 306 30.25 -6.75 32.39
N ASP A 307 29.65 -7.93 32.49
CA ASP A 307 29.69 -8.75 33.70
C ASP A 307 31.07 -9.35 33.98
N ASP A 308 31.83 -9.68 32.94
CA ASP A 308 33.23 -10.12 33.10
C ASP A 308 34.22 -8.99 33.49
N VAL A 309 33.90 -7.75 33.13
CA VAL A 309 34.72 -6.57 33.43
C VAL A 309 34.47 -6.04 34.85
N LYS A 310 33.23 -6.10 35.36
CA LYS A 310 32.87 -5.66 36.72
C LYS A 310 33.68 -6.37 37.82
N PRO A 311 33.87 -7.71 37.87
CA PRO A 311 34.64 -8.36 38.92
C PRO A 311 36.12 -8.07 38.85
N ARG A 312 36.71 -7.78 37.67
CA ARG A 312 38.13 -7.43 37.54
C ARG A 312 38.42 -5.99 38.01
N CYS A 313 37.54 -5.05 37.78
CA CYS A 313 37.68 -3.70 38.33
C CYS A 313 37.56 -3.68 39.86
N TYR A 314 36.62 -4.42 40.43
CA TYR A 314 36.43 -4.51 41.88
C TYR A 314 37.65 -5.17 42.57
N ARG A 315 38.23 -6.22 42.02
CA ARG A 315 39.45 -6.86 42.56
C ARG A 315 40.67 -5.94 42.49
N ARG A 316 40.81 -5.09 41.47
CA ARG A 316 41.91 -4.11 41.38
C ARG A 316 41.77 -2.95 42.37
N LEU A 317 40.57 -2.58 42.73
CA LEU A 317 40.32 -1.55 43.72
C LEU A 317 40.60 -2.07 45.16
N LEU A 318 40.20 -3.31 45.48
CA LEU A 318 40.48 -3.96 46.74
C LEU A 318 41.96 -4.33 46.96
N SER A 319 42.72 -4.54 45.90
CA SER A 319 44.18 -4.85 45.99
C SER A 319 45.06 -3.61 46.12
N LYS A 320 44.51 -2.39 46.12
CA LYS A 320 45.24 -1.13 46.36
C LYS A 320 45.03 -0.52 47.73
N GLU A 321 44.13 -1.10 48.55
CA GLU A 321 43.86 -0.67 49.93
C GLU A 321 44.38 -1.66 50.99
N LEU A 322 45.09 -2.73 50.64
CA LEU A 322 45.89 -3.60 51.48
C LEU A 322 47.36 -3.45 51.11
#